data_6ba3661bbfd52be0b898301e0c372a0f
#
_entry.id   6ba3661bbfd52be0b898301e0c372a0f
#
_cell.length_a   1.000
_cell.length_b   1.000
_cell.length_c   1.000
_cell.angle_alpha   90.00
_cell.angle_beta   90.00
_cell.angle_gamma   90.00
#
_symmetry.space_group_name_H-M   'P 1'
#
loop_
_entity.id
_entity.type
_entity.pdbx_description
1 polymer ?
#
loop_
_entity_poly.entity_id
_entity_poly.type
_entity_poly.pdbx_seq_one_letter_code
_entity_poly.pdbx_strand_id
1 'polypeptide(L)'
;MKDLYDTYDLPTAYGSPIYADHYPVTDAVSIALMRQAGGIILGKTVTTEFASFKSGSTTNPHDNKRTPGGSSSGSAAAVADFMVPLATGSQTAGSIIRPASFCGVVGFKPSFGKISIAGVKSLAVSLDTMGCFGRTVEDVALGVAAMSGDHQLARVLDLQNKPRIGICKTANWSSAQQETISALAMARHAAETISKGVVGDSVLPKSCDGLTQVQTRIMLSELSRSLAFERARFQKKLSPLLLKQLEDGAKVTYEQYTQDLLHANQTRASITNLFNNEIDLLIAPSAIGEAPLFKDGTGDPVFCREWTLLGLPCININVTNGPNGLPVGVQLIAGPGKDHFLLSVARAFAQALPDPVLRDQA
;
A
#
# COMPACT_ATOMS: atom_id res chain seq x y z
N MET A 1 -9.44 -6.88 -10.68
CA MET A 1 -7.97 -7.05 -10.62
C MET A 1 -7.28 -5.79 -11.07
N LYS A 2 -6.29 -5.27 -10.33
CA LYS A 2 -5.48 -4.13 -10.79
C LYS A 2 -4.84 -4.44 -12.14
N ASP A 3 -4.90 -3.48 -13.06
CA ASP A 3 -4.43 -3.67 -14.45
C ASP A 3 -2.88 -3.66 -14.60
N LEU A 4 -2.22 -4.31 -13.68
CA LEU A 4 -0.81 -4.71 -13.71
C LEU A 4 -0.62 -6.23 -13.68
N TYR A 5 -1.66 -6.96 -13.28
CA TYR A 5 -1.63 -8.41 -13.20
C TYR A 5 -2.05 -9.00 -14.55
N ASP A 6 -1.24 -9.86 -15.09
CA ASP A 6 -1.58 -10.62 -16.29
C ASP A 6 -2.76 -11.53 -16.02
N THR A 7 -3.70 -11.54 -16.96
CA THR A 7 -4.88 -12.42 -16.99
C THR A 7 -5.07 -12.94 -18.40
N TYR A 8 -5.07 -14.25 -18.57
CA TYR A 8 -5.10 -14.87 -19.90
C TYR A 8 -6.38 -14.59 -20.71
N ASP A 9 -7.46 -14.25 -20.00
CA ASP A 9 -8.80 -14.08 -20.55
C ASP A 9 -9.26 -12.60 -20.65
N LEU A 10 -8.44 -11.65 -20.17
CA LEU A 10 -8.74 -10.22 -20.17
C LEU A 10 -7.54 -9.41 -20.66
N PRO A 11 -7.77 -8.29 -21.37
CA PRO A 11 -6.69 -7.41 -21.76
C PRO A 11 -5.99 -6.83 -20.53
N THR A 12 -4.67 -6.61 -20.62
CA THR A 12 -3.86 -6.04 -19.55
C THR A 12 -3.00 -4.92 -20.11
N ALA A 13 -3.42 -3.68 -19.88
CA ALA A 13 -2.82 -2.49 -20.49
C ALA A 13 -1.72 -1.83 -19.63
N TYR A 14 -1.52 -2.22 -18.39
CA TYR A 14 -0.56 -1.62 -17.45
C TYR A 14 -0.74 -0.11 -17.27
N GLY A 15 -1.96 0.39 -17.50
CA GLY A 15 -2.27 1.83 -17.47
C GLY A 15 -1.66 2.64 -18.62
N SER A 16 -1.24 1.99 -19.72
CA SER A 16 -0.52 2.61 -20.83
C SER A 16 -1.14 2.29 -22.18
N PRO A 17 -1.27 3.28 -23.10
CA PRO A 17 -1.73 3.05 -24.46
C PRO A 17 -0.76 2.16 -25.29
N ILE A 18 0.44 1.88 -24.81
CA ILE A 18 1.38 0.97 -25.45
C ILE A 18 0.82 -0.44 -25.52
N TYR A 19 0.06 -0.84 -24.50
CA TYR A 19 -0.45 -2.17 -24.29
C TYR A 19 -1.99 -2.27 -24.36
N ALA A 20 -2.65 -1.32 -25.04
CA ALA A 20 -4.12 -1.26 -25.11
C ALA A 20 -4.76 -2.58 -25.60
N ASP A 21 -4.13 -3.25 -26.57
CA ASP A 21 -4.60 -4.51 -27.18
C ASP A 21 -3.78 -5.74 -26.73
N HIS A 22 -3.09 -5.63 -25.57
CA HIS A 22 -2.26 -6.71 -25.07
C HIS A 22 -3.09 -7.72 -24.28
N TYR A 23 -3.09 -8.97 -24.75
CA TYR A 23 -3.65 -10.13 -24.05
C TYR A 23 -2.52 -11.03 -23.58
N PRO A 24 -2.29 -11.16 -22.26
CA PRO A 24 -1.31 -12.09 -21.73
C PRO A 24 -1.65 -13.55 -22.08
N VAL A 25 -0.64 -14.37 -22.26
CA VAL A 25 -0.83 -15.81 -22.58
C VAL A 25 -1.06 -16.67 -21.33
N THR A 26 -0.79 -16.12 -20.15
CA THR A 26 -0.96 -16.80 -18.84
C THR A 26 -1.48 -15.82 -17.80
N ASP A 27 -2.09 -16.37 -16.75
CA ASP A 27 -2.36 -15.60 -15.53
C ASP A 27 -1.05 -15.31 -14.77
N ALA A 28 -1.01 -14.18 -14.07
CA ALA A 28 -0.05 -13.99 -12.97
C ALA A 28 -0.24 -15.09 -11.93
N VAL A 29 0.85 -15.54 -11.29
CA VAL A 29 0.80 -16.62 -10.28
C VAL A 29 -0.23 -16.38 -9.20
N SER A 30 -0.32 -15.15 -8.68
CA SER A 30 -1.31 -14.78 -7.66
C SER A 30 -2.75 -14.84 -8.18
N ILE A 31 -2.99 -14.62 -9.47
CA ILE A 31 -4.31 -14.73 -10.11
C ILE A 31 -4.70 -16.21 -10.28
N ALA A 32 -3.76 -17.04 -10.74
CA ALA A 32 -3.98 -18.48 -10.86
C ALA A 32 -4.34 -19.09 -9.49
N LEU A 33 -3.63 -18.70 -8.42
CA LEU A 33 -3.95 -19.14 -7.05
C LEU A 33 -5.32 -18.66 -6.59
N MET A 34 -5.71 -17.41 -6.90
CA MET A 34 -7.06 -16.92 -6.60
C MET A 34 -8.15 -17.74 -7.29
N ARG A 35 -7.95 -18.08 -8.57
CA ARG A 35 -8.90 -18.94 -9.30
C ARG A 35 -8.98 -20.33 -8.69
N GLN A 36 -7.82 -20.92 -8.30
CA GLN A 36 -7.80 -22.21 -7.58
C GLN A 36 -8.56 -22.15 -6.23
N ALA A 37 -8.50 -21.02 -5.54
CA ALA A 37 -9.26 -20.81 -4.29
C ALA A 37 -10.76 -20.53 -4.52
N GLY A 38 -11.26 -20.61 -5.77
CA GLY A 38 -12.66 -20.37 -6.13
C GLY A 38 -13.00 -18.90 -6.40
N GLY A 39 -11.99 -18.02 -6.51
CA GLY A 39 -12.19 -16.61 -6.82
C GLY A 39 -12.67 -16.38 -8.26
N ILE A 40 -13.69 -15.54 -8.40
CA ILE A 40 -14.22 -15.12 -9.70
C ILE A 40 -13.59 -13.78 -10.09
N ILE A 41 -12.91 -13.74 -11.24
CA ILE A 41 -12.30 -12.52 -11.79
C ILE A 41 -13.37 -11.75 -12.57
N LEU A 42 -13.92 -10.71 -11.96
CA LEU A 42 -14.98 -9.91 -12.56
C LEU A 42 -14.49 -8.96 -13.64
N GLY A 43 -13.24 -8.47 -13.52
CA GLY A 43 -12.68 -7.52 -14.49
C GLY A 43 -11.37 -6.88 -14.03
N LYS A 44 -10.92 -5.87 -14.78
CA LYS A 44 -9.71 -5.10 -14.52
C LYS A 44 -10.05 -3.72 -13.93
N THR A 45 -9.23 -3.25 -12.99
CA THR A 45 -9.35 -1.93 -12.39
C THR A 45 -8.21 -1.01 -12.83
N VAL A 46 -8.53 0.26 -13.05
CA VAL A 46 -7.58 1.28 -13.51
C VAL A 46 -6.37 1.36 -12.56
N THR A 47 -5.19 1.36 -13.15
CA THR A 47 -3.93 1.71 -12.49
C THR A 47 -3.38 3.01 -13.08
N THR A 48 -2.49 3.68 -12.36
CA THR A 48 -1.66 4.74 -12.95
C THR A 48 -0.71 4.14 -13.98
N GLU A 49 -0.17 4.97 -14.89
CA GLU A 49 0.74 4.54 -15.94
C GLU A 49 1.94 3.74 -15.37
N PHE A 50 2.02 2.44 -15.67
CA PHE A 50 3.02 1.48 -15.13
C PHE A 50 3.20 1.57 -13.61
N ALA A 51 2.11 1.73 -12.87
CA ALA A 51 2.11 1.96 -11.42
C ALA A 51 2.90 3.21 -10.95
N SER A 52 3.26 4.11 -11.84
CA SER A 52 3.95 5.37 -11.57
C SER A 52 2.99 6.43 -10.99
N PHE A 53 3.22 7.73 -11.19
CA PHE A 53 2.45 8.80 -10.56
C PHE A 53 1.43 9.49 -11.48
N LYS A 54 1.43 9.21 -12.79
CA LYS A 54 0.42 9.76 -13.70
C LYS A 54 -0.93 9.09 -13.44
N SER A 55 -1.90 9.88 -12.95
CA SER A 55 -3.26 9.44 -12.67
C SER A 55 -3.94 8.84 -13.91
N GLY A 56 -4.74 7.81 -13.71
CA GLY A 56 -5.74 7.34 -14.67
C GLY A 56 -7.02 8.16 -14.59
N SER A 57 -8.12 7.65 -15.14
CA SER A 57 -9.41 8.34 -15.21
C SER A 57 -10.30 8.21 -13.96
N THR A 58 -9.94 7.33 -13.01
CA THR A 58 -10.76 7.06 -11.82
C THR A 58 -10.73 8.24 -10.86
N THR A 59 -11.88 8.68 -10.40
CA THR A 59 -12.06 9.67 -9.33
C THR A 59 -12.42 9.00 -8.01
N ASN A 60 -12.41 9.76 -6.91
CA ASN A 60 -12.76 9.27 -5.59
C ASN A 60 -14.29 9.09 -5.48
N PRO A 61 -14.81 7.94 -4.99
CA PRO A 61 -16.25 7.72 -4.84
C PRO A 61 -16.93 8.70 -3.89
N HIS A 62 -16.22 9.23 -2.90
CA HIS A 62 -16.77 10.18 -1.93
C HIS A 62 -16.86 11.62 -2.48
N ASP A 63 -15.99 11.99 -3.45
CA ASP A 63 -16.00 13.29 -4.13
C ASP A 63 -15.29 13.16 -5.49
N ASN A 64 -16.03 13.28 -6.58
CA ASN A 64 -15.52 13.13 -7.94
C ASN A 64 -14.48 14.20 -8.36
N LYS A 65 -14.31 15.26 -7.58
CA LYS A 65 -13.26 16.28 -7.78
C LYS A 65 -11.93 15.87 -7.14
N ARG A 66 -11.92 14.80 -6.37
CA ARG A 66 -10.78 14.32 -5.60
C ARG A 66 -10.19 13.04 -6.21
N THR A 67 -8.92 12.81 -5.93
CA THR A 67 -8.22 11.58 -6.33
C THR A 67 -8.63 10.42 -5.43
N PRO A 68 -8.75 9.18 -5.97
CA PRO A 68 -8.83 7.99 -5.11
C PRO A 68 -7.46 7.57 -4.56
N GLY A 69 -6.42 8.36 -4.85
CA GLY A 69 -5.03 7.95 -4.64
C GLY A 69 -4.50 7.10 -5.79
N GLY A 70 -3.43 6.40 -5.55
CA GLY A 70 -2.79 5.54 -6.57
C GLY A 70 -1.52 4.88 -6.00
N SER A 71 -0.96 3.98 -6.80
CA SER A 71 -1.28 3.62 -8.18
C SER A 71 -2.49 2.69 -8.34
N SER A 72 -2.97 2.02 -7.29
CA SER A 72 -4.14 1.11 -7.31
C SER A 72 -5.47 1.90 -7.22
N SER A 73 -5.62 2.95 -8.04
CA SER A 73 -6.73 3.91 -7.99
C SER A 73 -8.09 3.26 -8.19
N GLY A 74 -8.27 2.52 -9.28
CA GLY A 74 -9.52 1.83 -9.58
C GLY A 74 -9.86 0.73 -8.58
N SER A 75 -8.83 0.08 -7.99
CA SER A 75 -9.04 -1.00 -7.03
C SER A 75 -9.65 -0.49 -5.72
N ALA A 76 -9.07 0.58 -5.15
CA ALA A 76 -9.59 1.18 -3.93
C ALA A 76 -10.99 1.78 -4.16
N ALA A 77 -11.17 2.49 -5.29
CA ALA A 77 -12.46 3.08 -5.66
C ALA A 77 -13.56 2.02 -5.85
N ALA A 78 -13.28 0.91 -6.55
CA ALA A 78 -14.26 -0.14 -6.80
C ALA A 78 -14.76 -0.83 -5.52
N VAL A 79 -13.89 -1.01 -4.53
CA VAL A 79 -14.27 -1.55 -3.22
C VAL A 79 -15.09 -0.53 -2.42
N ALA A 80 -14.68 0.75 -2.44
CA ALA A 80 -15.37 1.83 -1.76
C ALA A 80 -16.78 2.09 -2.33
N ASP A 81 -16.92 1.95 -3.64
CA ASP A 81 -18.18 2.13 -4.37
C ASP A 81 -19.03 0.84 -4.45
N PHE A 82 -18.70 -0.16 -3.64
CA PHE A 82 -19.42 -1.44 -3.56
C PHE A 82 -19.51 -2.24 -4.88
N MET A 83 -18.73 -1.91 -5.91
CA MET A 83 -18.73 -2.66 -7.18
C MET A 83 -18.23 -4.10 -6.98
N VAL A 84 -17.27 -4.30 -6.07
CA VAL A 84 -16.71 -5.61 -5.71
C VAL A 84 -16.40 -5.67 -4.21
N PRO A 85 -16.46 -6.85 -3.58
CA PRO A 85 -16.05 -7.01 -2.18
C PRO A 85 -14.52 -6.95 -2.00
N LEU A 86 -13.76 -7.35 -3.03
CA LEU A 86 -12.32 -7.47 -2.99
C LEU A 86 -11.67 -6.98 -4.29
N ALA A 87 -10.56 -6.26 -4.19
CA ALA A 87 -9.76 -5.89 -5.35
C ALA A 87 -8.26 -6.05 -5.07
N THR A 88 -7.46 -6.48 -6.06
CA THR A 88 -6.01 -6.59 -5.91
C THR A 88 -5.33 -5.23 -6.02
N GLY A 89 -4.20 -5.07 -5.34
CA GLY A 89 -3.34 -3.90 -5.39
C GLY A 89 -1.87 -4.27 -5.42
N SER A 90 -1.02 -3.32 -5.73
CA SER A 90 0.44 -3.43 -5.60
C SER A 90 0.98 -2.15 -4.96
N GLN A 91 2.07 -2.27 -4.20
CA GLN A 91 2.72 -1.14 -3.56
C GLN A 91 4.23 -1.19 -3.74
N THR A 92 4.77 -0.12 -4.35
CA THR A 92 6.20 0.14 -4.49
C THR A 92 6.64 1.27 -3.56
N ALA A 93 5.73 2.18 -3.25
CA ALA A 93 5.91 3.28 -2.28
C ALA A 93 4.74 3.33 -1.27
N GLY A 94 3.51 3.69 -1.72
CA GLY A 94 2.33 3.77 -0.89
C GLY A 94 1.04 3.37 -1.61
N SER A 95 1.14 2.57 -2.67
CA SER A 95 0.06 2.37 -3.65
C SER A 95 -1.05 1.37 -3.23
N ILE A 96 -1.03 0.89 -1.98
CA ILE A 96 -2.14 0.18 -1.33
C ILE A 96 -2.63 1.03 -0.14
N ILE A 97 -1.73 1.39 0.76
CA ILE A 97 -2.08 2.06 2.02
C ILE A 97 -2.69 3.44 1.78
N ARG A 98 -2.08 4.26 0.90
CA ARG A 98 -2.59 5.61 0.61
C ARG A 98 -3.97 5.62 -0.06
N PRO A 99 -4.22 4.90 -1.19
CA PRO A 99 -5.55 4.87 -1.78
C PRO A 99 -6.59 4.22 -0.85
N ALA A 100 -6.22 3.27 0.03
CA ALA A 100 -7.12 2.73 1.03
C ALA A 100 -7.57 3.82 2.02
N SER A 101 -6.66 4.67 2.50
CA SER A 101 -6.99 5.81 3.36
C SER A 101 -7.91 6.80 2.65
N PHE A 102 -7.59 7.18 1.41
CA PHE A 102 -8.37 8.17 0.65
C PHE A 102 -9.78 7.69 0.25
N CYS A 103 -9.96 6.40 0.05
CA CYS A 103 -11.24 5.81 -0.34
C CYS A 103 -12.04 5.22 0.82
N GLY A 104 -11.54 5.26 2.04
CA GLY A 104 -12.29 4.77 3.18
C GLY A 104 -12.38 3.24 3.28
N VAL A 105 -11.40 2.50 2.77
CA VAL A 105 -11.39 1.04 2.75
C VAL A 105 -10.21 0.45 3.51
N VAL A 106 -10.28 -0.82 3.86
CA VAL A 106 -9.12 -1.55 4.38
C VAL A 106 -8.20 -1.91 3.21
N GLY A 107 -6.92 -1.56 3.33
CA GLY A 107 -5.88 -1.95 2.37
C GLY A 107 -4.78 -2.72 3.08
N PHE A 108 -4.48 -3.93 2.64
CA PHE A 108 -3.45 -4.77 3.24
C PHE A 108 -2.30 -5.02 2.27
N LYS A 109 -1.13 -4.54 2.65
CA LYS A 109 0.17 -4.85 2.07
C LYS A 109 0.86 -5.87 2.98
N PRO A 110 0.92 -7.14 2.61
CA PRO A 110 1.59 -8.15 3.43
C PRO A 110 3.11 -7.96 3.45
N SER A 111 3.81 -8.82 4.17
CA SER A 111 5.27 -8.90 4.15
C SER A 111 5.79 -9.03 2.72
N PHE A 112 6.92 -8.36 2.42
CA PHE A 112 7.57 -8.48 1.11
C PHE A 112 7.85 -9.94 0.76
N GLY A 113 7.55 -10.33 -0.48
CA GLY A 113 7.71 -11.70 -0.97
C GLY A 113 6.62 -12.69 -0.53
N LYS A 114 5.62 -12.27 0.27
CA LYS A 114 4.50 -13.15 0.68
C LYS A 114 3.63 -13.57 -0.50
N ILE A 115 3.45 -12.70 -1.49
CA ILE A 115 2.74 -12.96 -2.73
C ILE A 115 3.73 -12.87 -3.89
N SER A 116 3.71 -13.85 -4.79
CA SER A 116 4.57 -13.85 -5.98
C SER A 116 4.26 -12.68 -6.91
N ILE A 117 5.31 -12.04 -7.44
CA ILE A 117 5.21 -10.98 -8.46
C ILE A 117 5.26 -11.53 -9.90
N ALA A 118 5.43 -12.84 -10.09
CA ALA A 118 5.50 -13.43 -11.42
C ALA A 118 4.20 -13.21 -12.20
N GLY A 119 4.31 -12.68 -13.42
CA GLY A 119 3.18 -12.25 -14.25
C GLY A 119 2.55 -10.92 -13.81
N VAL A 120 3.27 -10.12 -13.04
CA VAL A 120 2.87 -8.75 -12.72
C VAL A 120 3.88 -7.79 -13.35
N LYS A 121 3.40 -6.75 -14.05
CA LYS A 121 4.30 -5.71 -14.60
C LYS A 121 4.96 -4.96 -13.46
N SER A 122 6.23 -5.27 -13.21
CA SER A 122 7.00 -4.70 -12.10
C SER A 122 7.43 -3.26 -12.39
N LEU A 123 7.35 -2.40 -11.37
CA LEU A 123 7.95 -1.08 -11.35
C LEU A 123 9.37 -1.15 -10.75
N ALA A 124 9.50 -1.78 -9.57
CA ALA A 124 10.75 -1.94 -8.85
C ALA A 124 10.76 -3.28 -8.08
N VAL A 125 11.48 -4.27 -8.60
CA VAL A 125 11.43 -5.67 -8.12
C VAL A 125 11.81 -5.84 -6.65
N SER A 126 12.68 -4.99 -6.11
CA SER A 126 13.11 -5.06 -4.71
C SER A 126 12.11 -4.42 -3.74
N LEU A 127 11.08 -3.74 -4.24
CA LEU A 127 10.09 -2.99 -3.46
C LEU A 127 8.66 -3.49 -3.68
N ASP A 128 8.33 -3.95 -4.90
CA ASP A 128 6.98 -4.29 -5.30
C ASP A 128 6.39 -5.37 -4.41
N THR A 129 5.35 -5.00 -3.68
CA THR A 129 4.61 -5.89 -2.79
C THR A 129 3.16 -5.93 -3.25
N MET A 130 2.68 -7.15 -3.52
CA MET A 130 1.29 -7.38 -3.89
C MET A 130 0.42 -7.43 -2.65
N GLY A 131 -0.85 -7.03 -2.77
CA GLY A 131 -1.84 -7.07 -1.70
C GLY A 131 -3.23 -6.77 -2.23
N CYS A 132 -4.13 -6.38 -1.35
CA CYS A 132 -5.53 -6.17 -1.74
C CYS A 132 -6.24 -5.11 -0.90
N PHE A 133 -7.46 -4.80 -1.34
CA PHE A 133 -8.44 -3.93 -0.72
C PHE A 133 -9.70 -4.72 -0.42
N GLY A 134 -10.32 -4.45 0.71
CA GLY A 134 -11.60 -4.97 1.14
C GLY A 134 -12.31 -3.96 2.05
N ARG A 135 -13.53 -4.23 2.47
CA ARG A 135 -14.23 -3.37 3.43
C ARG A 135 -13.92 -3.73 4.87
N THR A 136 -13.52 -4.96 5.12
CA THR A 136 -13.17 -5.48 6.44
C THR A 136 -11.75 -6.06 6.46
N VAL A 137 -11.23 -6.31 7.66
CA VAL A 137 -9.94 -7.00 7.85
C VAL A 137 -10.03 -8.44 7.34
N GLU A 138 -11.17 -9.09 7.53
CA GLU A 138 -11.46 -10.44 7.06
C GLU A 138 -11.45 -10.54 5.53
N ASP A 139 -11.99 -9.53 4.82
CA ASP A 139 -11.97 -9.50 3.35
C ASP A 139 -10.53 -9.50 2.83
N VAL A 140 -9.67 -8.61 3.37
CA VAL A 140 -8.27 -8.52 2.90
C VAL A 140 -7.45 -9.73 3.35
N ALA A 141 -7.77 -10.34 4.49
CA ALA A 141 -7.17 -11.59 4.94
C ALA A 141 -7.47 -12.73 3.97
N LEU A 142 -8.75 -12.89 3.58
CA LEU A 142 -9.17 -13.86 2.58
C LEU A 142 -8.49 -13.63 1.23
N GLY A 143 -8.43 -12.36 0.79
CA GLY A 143 -7.78 -11.99 -0.47
C GLY A 143 -6.30 -12.32 -0.51
N VAL A 144 -5.55 -11.98 0.53
CA VAL A 144 -4.11 -12.29 0.61
C VAL A 144 -3.89 -13.79 0.77
N ALA A 145 -4.72 -14.50 1.52
CA ALA A 145 -4.67 -15.96 1.62
C ALA A 145 -4.80 -16.62 0.25
N ALA A 146 -5.79 -16.21 -0.55
CA ALA A 146 -6.00 -16.72 -1.90
C ALA A 146 -4.84 -16.38 -2.84
N MET A 147 -4.30 -15.15 -2.79
CA MET A 147 -3.21 -14.69 -3.66
C MET A 147 -1.85 -15.33 -3.33
N SER A 148 -1.62 -15.69 -2.07
CA SER A 148 -0.34 -16.22 -1.59
C SER A 148 -0.31 -17.75 -1.52
N GLY A 149 -1.47 -18.42 -1.52
CA GLY A 149 -1.60 -19.84 -1.21
C GLY A 149 -1.44 -20.17 0.28
N ASP A 150 -1.26 -19.16 1.14
CA ASP A 150 -1.26 -19.34 2.60
C ASP A 150 -2.69 -19.25 3.13
N HIS A 151 -3.43 -20.34 3.02
CA HIS A 151 -4.84 -20.41 3.40
C HIS A 151 -5.08 -20.14 4.90
N GLN A 152 -4.07 -20.24 5.76
CA GLN A 152 -4.22 -19.92 7.18
C GLN A 152 -4.50 -18.44 7.42
N LEU A 153 -4.03 -17.54 6.54
CA LEU A 153 -4.30 -16.11 6.62
C LEU A 153 -5.78 -15.76 6.54
N ALA A 154 -6.60 -16.58 5.85
CA ALA A 154 -8.05 -16.36 5.77
C ALA A 154 -8.74 -16.45 7.14
N ARG A 155 -8.12 -17.10 8.12
CA ARG A 155 -8.66 -17.24 9.46
C ARG A 155 -8.05 -16.16 10.38
N VAL A 156 -8.71 -15.01 10.46
CA VAL A 156 -8.31 -13.97 11.42
C VAL A 156 -8.68 -14.45 12.84
N LEU A 157 -7.66 -14.64 13.65
CA LEU A 157 -7.83 -15.14 15.02
C LEU A 157 -8.10 -13.98 15.99
N ASP A 158 -8.76 -14.29 17.11
CA ASP A 158 -8.87 -13.34 18.22
C ASP A 158 -7.51 -13.04 18.79
N LEU A 159 -7.34 -11.80 19.26
CA LEU A 159 -6.11 -11.37 19.88
C LEU A 159 -5.93 -12.08 21.21
N GLN A 160 -4.97 -13.01 21.28
CA GLN A 160 -4.73 -13.84 22.47
C GLN A 160 -4.05 -13.06 23.61
N ASN A 161 -3.15 -12.15 23.25
CA ASN A 161 -2.40 -11.33 24.20
C ASN A 161 -2.38 -9.88 23.74
N LYS A 162 -2.48 -8.97 24.68
CA LYS A 162 -2.39 -7.53 24.40
C LYS A 162 -0.97 -7.19 23.91
N PRO A 163 -0.80 -6.56 22.73
CA PRO A 163 0.50 -6.18 22.20
C PRO A 163 1.07 -4.92 22.87
N ARG A 164 2.39 -4.76 22.79
CA ARG A 164 3.06 -3.49 23.04
C ARG A 164 2.93 -2.63 21.80
N ILE A 165 2.19 -1.53 21.89
CA ILE A 165 1.90 -0.64 20.73
C ILE A 165 2.63 0.67 20.90
N GLY A 166 3.28 1.12 19.82
CA GLY A 166 3.92 2.43 19.73
C GLY A 166 3.31 3.30 18.63
N ILE A 167 3.25 4.60 18.89
CA ILE A 167 2.88 5.60 17.88
C ILE A 167 4.14 6.09 17.19
N CYS A 168 4.17 6.03 15.87
CA CYS A 168 5.31 6.45 15.06
C CYS A 168 4.95 7.65 14.17
N LYS A 169 5.52 8.80 14.48
CA LYS A 169 5.34 10.02 13.68
C LYS A 169 6.21 10.05 12.43
N THR A 170 7.25 9.22 12.36
CA THR A 170 8.31 9.21 11.33
C THR A 170 9.07 10.54 11.20
N ALA A 171 10.18 10.55 10.45
CA ALA A 171 10.93 11.77 10.16
C ALA A 171 10.14 12.78 9.29
N ASN A 172 9.05 12.32 8.67
CA ASN A 172 8.21 13.11 7.77
C ASN A 172 7.00 13.76 8.45
N TRP A 173 6.95 13.76 9.79
CA TRP A 173 5.80 14.25 10.56
C TRP A 173 5.38 15.68 10.22
N SER A 174 6.33 16.55 9.87
CA SER A 174 6.04 17.93 9.46
C SER A 174 5.15 18.06 8.22
N SER A 175 4.98 16.96 7.45
CA SER A 175 4.07 16.90 6.29
C SER A 175 2.63 16.58 6.69
N ALA A 176 2.36 16.14 7.94
CA ALA A 176 1.02 15.74 8.37
C ALA A 176 0.09 16.96 8.46
N GLN A 177 -1.08 16.86 7.83
CA GLN A 177 -2.16 17.83 7.96
C GLN A 177 -2.94 17.60 9.28
N GLN A 178 -3.74 18.59 9.69
CA GLN A 178 -4.40 18.57 10.98
C GLN A 178 -5.32 17.36 11.17
N GLU A 179 -6.01 16.92 10.13
CA GLU A 179 -6.89 15.74 10.17
C GLU A 179 -6.09 14.45 10.38
N THR A 180 -4.89 14.34 9.84
CA THR A 180 -3.98 13.21 10.11
C THR A 180 -3.44 13.24 11.54
N ILE A 181 -3.15 14.41 12.08
CA ILE A 181 -2.76 14.58 13.48
C ILE A 181 -3.92 14.13 14.40
N SER A 182 -5.14 14.54 14.09
CA SER A 182 -6.35 14.15 14.82
C SER A 182 -6.61 12.65 14.71
N ALA A 183 -6.49 12.07 13.50
CA ALA A 183 -6.66 10.63 13.28
C ALA A 183 -5.65 9.80 14.10
N LEU A 184 -4.38 10.25 14.18
CA LEU A 184 -3.36 9.56 14.96
C LEU A 184 -3.64 9.65 16.47
N ALA A 185 -4.19 10.76 16.96
CA ALA A 185 -4.61 10.92 18.36
C ALA A 185 -5.79 9.99 18.70
N MET A 186 -6.79 9.89 17.83
CA MET A 186 -7.92 8.96 18.00
C MET A 186 -7.43 7.49 17.94
N ALA A 187 -6.51 7.18 17.03
CA ALA A 187 -5.90 5.86 16.92
C ALA A 187 -5.13 5.48 18.21
N ARG A 188 -4.43 6.42 18.83
CA ARG A 188 -3.78 6.21 20.14
C ARG A 188 -4.81 5.79 21.19
N HIS A 189 -5.92 6.51 21.30
CA HIS A 189 -6.96 6.21 22.28
C HIS A 189 -7.58 4.82 22.04
N ALA A 190 -7.89 4.46 20.80
CA ALA A 190 -8.37 3.11 20.47
C ALA A 190 -7.32 2.04 20.82
N ALA A 191 -6.04 2.30 20.52
CA ALA A 191 -4.94 1.38 20.83
C ALA A 191 -4.77 1.12 22.33
N GLU A 192 -5.05 2.09 23.20
CA GLU A 192 -4.96 1.95 24.67
C GLU A 192 -5.87 0.83 25.19
N THR A 193 -7.02 0.59 24.54
CA THR A 193 -7.97 -0.46 24.96
C THR A 193 -7.45 -1.86 24.70
N ILE A 194 -6.63 -2.05 23.66
CA ILE A 194 -6.10 -3.34 23.21
C ILE A 194 -4.62 -3.54 23.55
N SER A 195 -3.92 -2.50 24.03
CA SER A 195 -2.48 -2.54 24.30
C SER A 195 -2.15 -3.12 25.68
N LYS A 196 -0.94 -3.67 25.78
CA LYS A 196 -0.30 -4.03 27.04
C LYS A 196 0.48 -2.81 27.59
N GLY A 197 -0.15 -2.07 28.50
CA GLY A 197 0.47 -0.89 29.10
C GLY A 197 0.17 0.41 28.31
N VAL A 198 0.96 1.46 28.57
CA VAL A 198 0.78 2.79 28.00
C VAL A 198 1.23 2.80 26.54
N VAL A 199 0.37 3.36 25.66
CA VAL A 199 0.73 3.60 24.25
C VAL A 199 1.51 4.92 24.17
N GLY A 200 2.83 4.80 23.99
CA GLY A 200 3.76 5.93 23.90
C GLY A 200 4.19 6.26 22.48
N ASP A 201 4.90 7.38 22.32
CA ASP A 201 5.58 7.69 21.05
C ASP A 201 6.80 6.76 20.93
N SER A 202 6.92 6.10 19.78
CA SER A 202 8.06 5.24 19.47
C SER A 202 9.11 5.99 18.65
N VAL A 203 10.35 5.91 19.07
CA VAL A 203 11.50 6.47 18.36
C VAL A 203 12.12 5.36 17.49
N LEU A 204 12.20 5.62 16.18
CA LEU A 204 12.84 4.70 15.27
C LEU A 204 14.38 4.74 15.45
N PRO A 205 15.08 3.62 15.18
CA PRO A 205 16.54 3.63 15.14
C PRO A 205 17.09 4.70 14.19
N LYS A 206 18.25 5.29 14.52
CA LYS A 206 18.91 6.31 13.65
C LYS A 206 19.17 5.82 12.22
N SER A 207 19.30 4.52 12.00
CA SER A 207 19.43 3.95 10.66
C SER A 207 18.20 4.18 9.77
N CYS A 208 17.07 4.59 10.35
CA CYS A 208 15.87 4.97 9.61
C CYS A 208 15.94 6.40 9.05
N ASP A 209 16.92 7.21 9.47
CA ASP A 209 17.08 8.56 8.95
C ASP A 209 17.37 8.53 7.45
N GLY A 210 16.63 9.30 6.66
CA GLY A 210 16.80 9.39 5.22
C GLY A 210 16.25 8.22 4.39
N LEU A 211 15.55 7.25 4.98
CA LEU A 211 15.00 6.09 4.26
C LEU A 211 14.04 6.47 3.12
N THR A 212 13.31 7.59 3.25
CA THR A 212 12.45 8.10 2.17
C THR A 212 13.25 8.39 0.89
N GLN A 213 14.42 9.00 1.02
CA GLN A 213 15.33 9.30 -0.10
C GLN A 213 15.97 8.01 -0.65
N VAL A 214 16.38 7.10 0.22
CA VAL A 214 16.92 5.78 -0.14
C VAL A 214 15.89 5.00 -0.96
N GLN A 215 14.64 4.91 -0.47
CA GLN A 215 13.54 4.24 -1.19
C GLN A 215 13.31 4.87 -2.56
N THR A 216 13.31 6.20 -2.63
CA THR A 216 13.07 6.93 -3.89
C THR A 216 14.17 6.63 -4.91
N ARG A 217 15.45 6.64 -4.53
CA ARG A 217 16.56 6.33 -5.44
C ARG A 217 16.52 4.89 -5.93
N ILE A 218 16.27 3.91 -5.04
CA ILE A 218 16.11 2.51 -5.43
C ILE A 218 14.96 2.37 -6.42
N MET A 219 13.79 2.93 -6.10
CA MET A 219 12.60 2.88 -6.94
C MET A 219 12.85 3.46 -8.33
N LEU A 220 13.43 4.66 -8.43
CA LEU A 220 13.70 5.31 -9.72
C LEU A 220 14.75 4.55 -10.53
N SER A 221 15.81 4.05 -9.89
CA SER A 221 16.83 3.25 -10.54
C SER A 221 16.26 1.98 -11.14
N GLU A 222 15.44 1.24 -10.40
CA GLU A 222 14.80 0.01 -10.88
C GLU A 222 13.73 0.29 -11.93
N LEU A 223 12.91 1.34 -11.76
CA LEU A 223 11.94 1.79 -12.75
C LEU A 223 12.60 2.06 -14.12
N SER A 224 13.75 2.74 -14.12
CA SER A 224 14.47 3.09 -15.36
C SER A 224 14.95 1.85 -16.12
N ARG A 225 15.22 0.76 -15.41
CA ARG A 225 15.62 -0.54 -15.97
C ARG A 225 14.40 -1.36 -16.39
N SER A 226 13.36 -1.40 -15.55
CA SER A 226 12.14 -2.17 -15.79
C SER A 226 11.40 -1.73 -17.05
N LEU A 227 11.46 -0.43 -17.39
CA LEU A 227 10.83 0.15 -18.58
C LEU A 227 11.82 0.49 -19.70
N ALA A 228 12.96 -0.21 -19.75
CA ALA A 228 13.98 0.04 -20.79
C ALA A 228 13.43 -0.22 -22.20
N PHE A 229 12.60 -1.24 -22.38
CA PHE A 229 11.98 -1.56 -23.67
C PHE A 229 10.99 -0.48 -24.11
N GLU A 230 10.09 -0.06 -23.23
CA GLU A 230 9.10 0.98 -23.48
C GLU A 230 9.78 2.31 -23.82
N ARG A 231 10.81 2.68 -23.06
CA ARG A 231 11.59 3.87 -23.31
C ARG A 231 12.30 3.84 -24.67
N ALA A 232 12.87 2.69 -25.04
CA ALA A 232 13.59 2.57 -26.29
C ALA A 232 12.68 2.55 -27.53
N ARG A 233 11.50 1.94 -27.44
CA ARG A 233 10.64 1.67 -28.60
C ARG A 233 9.43 2.59 -28.68
N PHE A 234 8.94 3.12 -27.55
CA PHE A 234 7.66 3.83 -27.44
C PHE A 234 7.75 5.15 -26.66
N GLN A 235 8.92 5.78 -26.63
CA GLN A 235 9.16 7.02 -25.86
C GLN A 235 8.05 8.08 -26.05
N LYS A 236 7.54 8.26 -27.29
CA LYS A 236 6.48 9.22 -27.60
C LYS A 236 5.12 8.88 -26.99
N LYS A 237 4.91 7.64 -26.55
CA LYS A 237 3.68 7.19 -25.89
C LYS A 237 3.76 7.27 -24.37
N LEU A 238 4.94 7.51 -23.82
CA LEU A 238 5.16 7.69 -22.38
C LEU A 238 4.81 9.12 -21.97
N SER A 239 4.23 9.29 -20.77
CA SER A 239 3.94 10.62 -20.26
C SER A 239 5.20 11.40 -19.92
N PRO A 240 5.17 12.75 -19.98
CA PRO A 240 6.32 13.58 -19.58
C PRO A 240 6.76 13.32 -18.13
N LEU A 241 5.80 13.06 -17.23
CA LEU A 241 6.08 12.72 -15.83
C LEU A 241 6.89 11.43 -15.72
N LEU A 242 6.48 10.38 -16.43
CA LEU A 242 7.19 9.10 -16.41
C LEU A 242 8.56 9.22 -17.08
N LEU A 243 8.67 9.92 -18.21
CA LEU A 243 9.97 10.17 -18.85
C LEU A 243 10.95 10.85 -17.91
N LYS A 244 10.50 11.87 -17.17
CA LYS A 244 11.33 12.55 -16.16
C LYS A 244 11.82 11.58 -15.08
N GLN A 245 10.95 10.68 -14.59
CA GLN A 245 11.32 9.67 -13.60
C GLN A 245 12.35 8.67 -14.15
N LEU A 246 12.20 8.23 -15.42
CA LEU A 246 13.16 7.35 -16.09
C LEU A 246 14.53 8.02 -16.26
N GLU A 247 14.54 9.31 -16.59
CA GLU A 247 15.78 10.11 -16.69
C GLU A 247 16.48 10.25 -15.33
N ASP A 248 15.70 10.54 -14.28
CA ASP A 248 16.26 10.70 -12.93
C ASP A 248 16.77 9.35 -12.39
N GLY A 249 16.05 8.26 -12.67
CA GLY A 249 16.49 6.91 -12.32
C GLY A 249 17.78 6.47 -13.04
N ALA A 250 17.93 6.86 -14.30
CA ALA A 250 19.15 6.58 -15.08
C ALA A 250 20.42 7.32 -14.57
N LYS A 251 20.25 8.38 -13.77
CA LYS A 251 21.37 9.10 -13.14
C LYS A 251 21.88 8.42 -11.87
N VAL A 252 21.11 7.52 -11.27
CA VAL A 252 21.53 6.78 -10.08
C VAL A 252 22.62 5.79 -10.49
N THR A 253 23.82 5.96 -9.97
CA THR A 253 24.96 5.06 -10.27
C THR A 253 24.74 3.68 -9.64
N TYR A 254 25.38 2.66 -10.19
CA TYR A 254 25.31 1.30 -9.62
C TYR A 254 25.88 1.25 -8.21
N GLU A 255 26.94 2.00 -7.95
CA GLU A 255 27.54 2.12 -6.63
C GLU A 255 26.54 2.71 -5.62
N GLN A 256 25.89 3.83 -5.97
CA GLN A 256 24.88 4.46 -5.11
C GLN A 256 23.68 3.51 -4.85
N TYR A 257 23.19 2.84 -5.90
CA TYR A 257 22.11 1.85 -5.77
C TYR A 257 22.49 0.70 -4.82
N THR A 258 23.70 0.16 -4.93
CA THR A 258 24.16 -0.92 -4.07
C THR A 258 24.39 -0.46 -2.63
N GLN A 259 24.88 0.75 -2.40
CA GLN A 259 24.96 1.36 -1.07
C GLN A 259 23.59 1.57 -0.45
N ASP A 260 22.62 2.03 -1.21
CA ASP A 260 21.22 2.19 -0.75
C ASP A 260 20.58 0.85 -0.35
N LEU A 261 20.81 -0.22 -1.13
CA LEU A 261 20.35 -1.57 -0.79
C LEU A 261 21.03 -2.10 0.49
N LEU A 262 22.32 -1.84 0.66
CA LEU A 262 23.06 -2.23 1.87
C LEU A 262 22.51 -1.50 3.10
N HIS A 263 22.29 -0.19 3.00
CA HIS A 263 21.67 0.60 4.07
C HIS A 263 20.28 0.08 4.44
N ALA A 264 19.44 -0.20 3.43
CA ALA A 264 18.10 -0.78 3.68
C ALA A 264 18.19 -2.12 4.42
N ASN A 265 19.13 -3.00 4.05
CA ASN A 265 19.33 -4.30 4.70
C ASN A 265 19.81 -4.16 6.16
N GLN A 266 20.73 -3.25 6.43
CA GLN A 266 21.21 -2.96 7.79
C GLN A 266 20.07 -2.40 8.66
N THR A 267 19.24 -1.51 8.08
CA THR A 267 18.10 -0.94 8.80
C THR A 267 17.02 -1.99 9.07
N ARG A 268 16.78 -2.94 8.16
CA ARG A 268 15.89 -4.09 8.43
C ARG A 268 16.29 -4.87 9.67
N ALA A 269 17.59 -5.10 9.89
CA ALA A 269 18.07 -5.77 11.10
C ALA A 269 17.78 -4.95 12.36
N SER A 270 18.01 -3.63 12.33
CA SER A 270 17.72 -2.73 13.46
C SER A 270 16.21 -2.69 13.79
N ILE A 271 15.36 -2.61 12.76
CA ILE A 271 13.90 -2.63 12.93
C ILE A 271 13.41 -3.99 13.44
N THR A 272 13.98 -5.09 12.95
CA THR A 272 13.67 -6.43 13.47
C THR A 272 13.98 -6.53 14.95
N ASN A 273 15.11 -5.96 15.39
CA ASN A 273 15.48 -5.91 16.80
C ASN A 273 14.49 -5.09 17.65
N LEU A 274 14.03 -3.92 17.14
CA LEU A 274 13.00 -3.10 17.78
C LEU A 274 11.70 -3.92 17.99
N PHE A 275 11.19 -4.59 16.94
CA PHE A 275 9.99 -5.42 17.04
C PHE A 275 10.13 -6.65 17.93
N ASN A 276 11.31 -7.22 18.05
CA ASN A 276 11.52 -8.38 18.92
C ASN A 276 11.57 -8.00 20.40
N ASN A 277 12.14 -6.84 20.73
CA ASN A 277 12.49 -6.52 22.13
C ASN A 277 11.62 -5.44 22.76
N GLU A 278 11.15 -4.46 22.00
CA GLU A 278 10.54 -3.25 22.56
C GLU A 278 9.06 -3.12 22.26
N ILE A 279 8.65 -3.40 21.04
CA ILE A 279 7.27 -3.22 20.54
C ILE A 279 6.82 -4.43 19.74
N ASP A 280 5.52 -4.62 19.60
CA ASP A 280 4.92 -5.65 18.77
C ASP A 280 4.22 -5.04 17.54
N LEU A 281 3.80 -3.77 17.66
CA LEU A 281 3.07 -3.04 16.62
C LEU A 281 3.44 -1.55 16.65
N LEU A 282 3.56 -0.94 15.45
CA LEU A 282 3.55 0.51 15.27
C LEU A 282 2.25 0.97 14.64
N ILE A 283 1.79 2.16 15.02
CA ILE A 283 0.72 2.90 14.35
C ILE A 283 1.33 4.18 13.80
N ALA A 284 1.15 4.42 12.50
CA ALA A 284 1.67 5.59 11.79
C ALA A 284 0.60 6.17 10.83
N PRO A 285 0.76 7.41 10.33
CA PRO A 285 -0.13 7.94 9.32
C PRO A 285 -0.15 7.11 8.04
N SER A 286 -1.33 6.95 7.42
CA SER A 286 -1.45 6.32 6.10
C SER A 286 -1.21 7.30 4.94
N ALA A 287 -1.56 8.58 5.15
CA ALA A 287 -1.45 9.65 4.18
C ALA A 287 -1.22 11.00 4.88
N ILE A 288 -0.93 12.04 4.09
CA ILE A 288 -0.68 13.40 4.60
C ILE A 288 -1.93 14.02 5.23
N GLY A 289 -3.10 13.75 4.66
CA GLY A 289 -4.41 14.25 5.05
C GLY A 289 -5.50 13.54 4.29
N GLU A 290 -6.62 14.22 4.02
CA GLU A 290 -7.67 13.79 3.11
C GLU A 290 -7.17 13.66 1.67
N ALA A 291 -7.97 13.00 0.82
CA ALA A 291 -7.71 12.91 -0.61
C ALA A 291 -7.56 14.30 -1.26
N PRO A 292 -6.42 14.62 -1.91
CA PRO A 292 -6.23 15.91 -2.58
C PRO A 292 -7.11 16.02 -3.85
N LEU A 293 -7.16 17.21 -4.44
CA LEU A 293 -7.88 17.41 -5.69
C LEU A 293 -7.28 16.52 -6.79
N PHE A 294 -8.13 16.03 -7.68
CA PHE A 294 -7.74 15.12 -8.77
C PHE A 294 -6.63 15.69 -9.65
N LYS A 295 -6.66 17.00 -9.92
CA LYS A 295 -5.63 17.71 -10.70
C LYS A 295 -4.24 17.71 -10.06
N ASP A 296 -4.17 17.53 -8.74
CA ASP A 296 -2.91 17.55 -7.97
C ASP A 296 -2.25 16.15 -7.92
N GLY A 297 -2.79 15.18 -8.67
CA GLY A 297 -2.26 13.83 -8.80
C GLY A 297 -2.73 12.87 -7.72
N THR A 298 -1.94 11.83 -7.45
CA THR A 298 -2.33 10.72 -6.55
C THR A 298 -1.99 10.94 -5.08
N GLY A 299 -1.46 12.10 -4.70
CA GLY A 299 -0.92 12.39 -3.38
C GLY A 299 0.50 11.83 -3.16
N ASP A 300 1.20 12.30 -2.13
CA ASP A 300 2.56 11.85 -1.79
C ASP A 300 2.49 10.62 -0.85
N PRO A 301 3.21 9.52 -1.14
CA PRO A 301 3.30 8.34 -0.28
C PRO A 301 4.32 8.48 0.88
N VAL A 302 4.64 9.69 1.30
CA VAL A 302 5.74 9.99 2.23
C VAL A 302 5.71 9.14 3.50
N PHE A 303 4.53 8.87 4.08
CA PHE A 303 4.39 8.02 5.28
C PHE A 303 4.41 6.51 5.02
N CYS A 304 4.49 6.06 3.76
CA CYS A 304 4.47 4.64 3.40
C CYS A 304 5.82 4.11 2.90
N ARG A 305 6.69 5.00 2.41
CA ARG A 305 7.93 4.65 1.70
C ARG A 305 8.87 3.80 2.55
N GLU A 306 9.06 4.18 3.81
CA GLU A 306 9.97 3.51 4.74
C GLU A 306 9.53 2.06 4.99
N TRP A 307 8.25 1.85 5.27
CA TRP A 307 7.71 0.53 5.55
C TRP A 307 7.73 -0.39 4.33
N THR A 308 7.55 0.18 3.14
CA THR A 308 7.69 -0.57 1.88
C THR A 308 9.14 -0.98 1.65
N LEU A 309 10.11 -0.05 1.81
CA LEU A 309 11.53 -0.34 1.70
C LEU A 309 11.98 -1.41 2.68
N LEU A 310 11.49 -1.36 3.91
CA LEU A 310 11.81 -2.32 4.96
C LEU A 310 11.09 -3.68 4.78
N GLY A 311 10.13 -3.77 3.85
CA GLY A 311 9.41 -5.01 3.56
C GLY A 311 8.40 -5.42 4.64
N LEU A 312 8.03 -4.52 5.54
CA LEU A 312 7.14 -4.80 6.68
C LEU A 312 5.68 -4.93 6.25
N PRO A 313 4.88 -5.83 6.84
CA PRO A 313 3.44 -5.89 6.61
C PRO A 313 2.75 -4.64 7.18
N CYS A 314 1.85 -4.05 6.39
CA CYS A 314 1.10 -2.84 6.76
C CYS A 314 -0.37 -3.00 6.38
N ILE A 315 -1.27 -2.52 7.23
CA ILE A 315 -2.70 -2.49 6.96
C ILE A 315 -3.28 -1.11 7.29
N ASN A 316 -4.04 -0.53 6.35
CA ASN A 316 -4.78 0.70 6.58
C ASN A 316 -6.11 0.40 7.27
N ILE A 317 -6.40 1.16 8.34
CA ILE A 317 -7.71 1.23 8.98
C ILE A 317 -8.14 2.70 9.01
N ASN A 318 -9.35 2.97 8.55
CA ASN A 318 -9.91 4.30 8.65
C ASN A 318 -10.35 4.62 10.07
N VAL A 319 -10.05 5.84 10.52
CA VAL A 319 -10.26 6.26 11.90
C VAL A 319 -11.28 7.37 12.01
N THR A 320 -11.27 8.31 11.05
CA THR A 320 -12.12 9.50 11.08
C THR A 320 -12.33 10.08 9.70
N ASN A 321 -13.15 11.10 9.59
CA ASN A 321 -13.24 11.97 8.42
C ASN A 321 -12.56 13.30 8.72
N GLY A 322 -11.98 13.91 7.70
CA GLY A 322 -11.40 15.24 7.77
C GLY A 322 -12.43 16.35 7.57
N PRO A 323 -11.98 17.61 7.44
CA PRO A 323 -12.86 18.78 7.40
C PRO A 323 -13.78 18.85 6.18
N ASN A 324 -13.45 18.14 5.10
CA ASN A 324 -14.31 18.05 3.91
C ASN A 324 -15.18 16.78 3.89
N GLY A 325 -15.26 16.06 5.01
CA GLY A 325 -16.04 14.83 5.14
C GLY A 325 -15.38 13.60 4.50
N LEU A 326 -14.13 13.70 4.07
CA LEU A 326 -13.43 12.61 3.41
C LEU A 326 -12.66 11.72 4.40
N PRO A 327 -12.50 10.42 4.09
CA PRO A 327 -11.84 9.48 4.99
C PRO A 327 -10.38 9.82 5.27
N VAL A 328 -9.96 9.56 6.53
CA VAL A 328 -8.57 9.64 6.99
C VAL A 328 -8.24 8.39 7.78
N GLY A 329 -7.19 7.67 7.35
CA GLY A 329 -6.76 6.42 7.94
C GLY A 329 -5.39 6.50 8.61
N VAL A 330 -5.13 5.50 9.45
CA VAL A 330 -3.80 5.18 9.96
C VAL A 330 -3.37 3.81 9.46
N GLN A 331 -2.08 3.57 9.38
CA GLN A 331 -1.56 2.24 9.10
C GLN A 331 -1.00 1.59 10.35
N LEU A 332 -1.37 0.33 10.53
CA LEU A 332 -0.78 -0.56 11.52
C LEU A 332 0.35 -1.32 10.84
N ILE A 333 1.50 -1.41 11.51
CA ILE A 333 2.73 -2.00 10.97
C ILE A 333 3.25 -3.00 11.98
N ALA A 334 3.49 -4.25 11.55
CA ALA A 334 4.09 -5.28 12.38
C ALA A 334 5.50 -5.67 11.90
N GLY A 335 6.20 -6.45 12.70
CA GLY A 335 7.52 -6.95 12.34
C GLY A 335 7.51 -7.89 11.13
N PRO A 336 8.68 -8.19 10.53
CA PRO A 336 8.79 -9.03 9.35
C PRO A 336 8.12 -10.40 9.56
N GLY A 337 7.30 -10.84 8.60
CA GLY A 337 6.61 -12.14 8.63
C GLY A 337 5.48 -12.24 9.67
N LYS A 338 5.10 -11.15 10.32
CA LYS A 338 4.03 -11.12 11.34
C LYS A 338 2.63 -10.81 10.76
N ASP A 339 2.35 -11.26 9.55
CA ASP A 339 1.10 -10.99 8.81
C ASP A 339 -0.14 -11.46 9.58
N HIS A 340 -0.14 -12.69 10.12
CA HIS A 340 -1.26 -13.23 10.93
C HIS A 340 -1.51 -12.39 12.19
N PHE A 341 -0.43 -12.05 12.90
CA PHE A 341 -0.52 -11.22 14.09
C PHE A 341 -1.08 -9.84 13.74
N LEU A 342 -0.60 -9.22 12.66
CA LEU A 342 -1.08 -7.91 12.20
C LEU A 342 -2.59 -7.91 11.91
N LEU A 343 -3.10 -8.96 11.24
CA LEU A 343 -4.53 -9.10 10.95
C LEU A 343 -5.35 -9.21 12.24
N SER A 344 -4.90 -10.01 13.21
CA SER A 344 -5.58 -10.16 14.50
C SER A 344 -5.64 -8.84 15.28
N VAL A 345 -4.53 -8.10 15.32
CA VAL A 345 -4.48 -6.78 15.97
C VAL A 345 -5.32 -5.76 15.22
N ALA A 346 -5.28 -5.76 13.87
CA ALA A 346 -6.06 -4.83 13.05
C ALA A 346 -7.56 -5.00 13.25
N ARG A 347 -8.05 -6.25 13.38
CA ARG A 347 -9.45 -6.52 13.69
C ARG A 347 -9.83 -6.00 15.09
N ALA A 348 -9.05 -6.31 16.11
CA ALA A 348 -9.29 -5.82 17.47
C ALA A 348 -9.23 -4.28 17.54
N PHE A 349 -8.29 -3.67 16.81
CA PHE A 349 -8.17 -2.22 16.70
C PHE A 349 -9.39 -1.59 16.01
N ALA A 350 -9.85 -2.16 14.89
CA ALA A 350 -11.03 -1.67 14.19
C ALA A 350 -12.30 -1.75 15.05
N GLN A 351 -12.44 -2.80 15.88
CA GLN A 351 -13.54 -2.96 16.84
C GLN A 351 -13.47 -1.97 18.02
N ALA A 352 -12.26 -1.50 18.36
CA ALA A 352 -12.05 -0.52 19.44
C ALA A 352 -12.28 0.94 19.01
N LEU A 353 -12.36 1.19 17.69
CA LEU A 353 -12.71 2.50 17.17
C LEU A 353 -14.22 2.79 17.41
N PRO A 354 -14.61 4.04 17.70
CA PRO A 354 -16.01 4.43 17.69
C PRO A 354 -16.60 4.14 16.30
N ASP A 355 -17.89 3.80 16.24
CA ASP A 355 -18.55 3.46 14.97
C ASP A 355 -18.21 4.49 13.89
N PRO A 356 -17.68 4.08 12.75
CA PRO A 356 -17.31 5.01 11.72
C PRO A 356 -18.56 5.71 11.17
N VAL A 357 -18.52 7.01 11.10
CA VAL A 357 -19.57 7.91 10.57
C VAL A 357 -19.94 7.61 9.10
N LEU A 358 -19.32 6.62 8.48
CA LEU A 358 -19.52 6.20 7.08
C LEU A 358 -20.74 5.28 6.83
N ARG A 359 -21.50 4.88 7.87
CA ARG A 359 -22.62 3.94 7.70
C ARG A 359 -23.96 4.56 7.34
N ASP A 360 -24.10 5.89 7.34
CA ASP A 360 -25.39 6.58 7.15
C ASP A 360 -25.65 7.12 5.73
N GLN A 361 -24.98 6.60 4.70
CA GLN A 361 -25.30 6.90 3.29
C GLN A 361 -25.44 5.61 2.47
N ALA A 362 -26.39 4.77 2.85
CA ALA A 362 -26.91 3.70 2.02
C ALA A 362 -28.34 3.98 1.63
#